data_cbaabc89b2158df00645751d6430de40
#
_entry.id   cbaabc89b2158df00645751d6430de40
#
_cell.length_a   1.000
_cell.length_b   1.000
_cell.length_c   1.000
_cell.angle_alpha   90.00
_cell.angle_beta   90.00
_cell.angle_gamma   90.00
#
_symmetry.space_group_name_H-M   'P 1'
#
loop_
_entity.id
_entity.type
_entity.pdbx_description
1 polymer ?
#
loop_
_entity_poly.entity_id
_entity_poly.type
_entity_poly.pdbx_seq_one_letter_code
_entity_poly.pdbx_strand_id
1 'polypeptide(L)'
;MKLKSLYIPLVIIIILFGGVTISKGLGIWITESTKIPKTISSGTYAGEYDPGDIRGSYTFDDIYNSFNISPEILAEAFNIITDKPRDFQVKSLEDMYSDLEVEVGTDSVRRFTALYTGLPYDSDEILPQQAITILYSNNKISDSEMESLLENTIILPTITDDTSTNSNSASETESVINGKTTVKDVLKYDISLEQLEELIGIKIDDQSSTIRDLCQENGISFSTIKNSLNELMSE
;
A
#
# COMPACT_ATOMS: atom_id res chain seq x y z
N MET A 1 -39.72 -33.33 21.27
CA MET A 1 -39.16 -33.96 20.06
C MET A 1 -37.64 -33.97 20.17
N LYS A 2 -37.00 -35.17 20.29
CA LYS A 2 -35.53 -35.28 20.27
C LYS A 2 -35.09 -35.26 18.80
N LEU A 3 -34.57 -34.13 18.35
CA LEU A 3 -33.88 -34.06 17.05
C LEU A 3 -32.69 -35.03 17.11
N LYS A 4 -32.66 -36.00 16.19
CA LYS A 4 -31.49 -36.88 16.06
C LYS A 4 -30.29 -36.01 15.71
N SER A 5 -29.17 -36.17 16.41
CA SER A 5 -27.92 -35.40 16.28
C SER A 5 -27.45 -35.24 14.84
N LEU A 6 -27.85 -36.17 13.95
CA LEU A 6 -27.51 -36.12 12.51
C LEU A 6 -28.16 -34.99 11.73
N TYR A 7 -29.29 -34.44 12.20
CA TYR A 7 -29.99 -33.35 11.48
C TYR A 7 -29.48 -31.94 11.82
N ILE A 8 -28.77 -31.81 12.92
CA ILE A 8 -28.22 -30.51 13.39
C ILE A 8 -27.25 -29.90 12.33
N PRO A 9 -26.22 -30.65 11.85
CA PRO A 9 -25.31 -30.09 10.83
C PRO A 9 -26.05 -29.80 9.50
N LEU A 10 -27.03 -30.60 9.13
CA LEU A 10 -27.83 -30.37 7.92
C LEU A 10 -28.62 -29.05 8.01
N VAL A 11 -29.24 -28.78 9.16
CA VAL A 11 -30.00 -27.55 9.41
C VAL A 11 -29.06 -26.34 9.40
N ILE A 12 -27.87 -26.45 9.98
CA ILE A 12 -26.88 -25.37 9.96
C ILE A 12 -26.43 -25.03 8.53
N ILE A 13 -26.17 -26.05 7.71
CA ILE A 13 -25.81 -25.87 6.30
C ILE A 13 -26.94 -25.17 5.53
N ILE A 14 -28.19 -25.58 5.72
CA ILE A 14 -29.35 -24.98 5.06
C ILE A 14 -29.53 -23.52 5.47
N ILE A 15 -29.33 -23.17 6.76
CA ILE A 15 -29.44 -21.79 7.25
C ILE A 15 -28.32 -20.93 6.68
N LEU A 16 -27.07 -21.42 6.68
CA LEU A 16 -25.93 -20.66 6.16
C LEU A 16 -26.02 -20.44 4.65
N PHE A 17 -26.20 -21.49 3.87
CA PHE A 17 -26.27 -21.37 2.41
C PHE A 17 -27.60 -20.79 1.93
N GLY A 18 -28.70 -21.10 2.58
CA GLY A 18 -30.01 -20.51 2.28
C GLY A 18 -30.05 -19.03 2.61
N GLY A 19 -29.47 -18.61 3.76
CA GLY A 19 -29.35 -17.20 4.13
C GLY A 19 -28.53 -16.41 3.12
N VAL A 20 -27.39 -16.94 2.67
CA VAL A 20 -26.53 -16.29 1.66
C VAL A 20 -27.23 -16.18 0.31
N THR A 21 -27.89 -17.24 -0.14
CA THR A 21 -28.63 -17.22 -1.44
C THR A 21 -29.82 -16.28 -1.43
N ILE A 22 -30.57 -16.21 -0.34
CA ILE A 22 -31.68 -15.28 -0.19
C ILE A 22 -31.16 -13.83 -0.15
N SER A 23 -30.09 -13.55 0.62
CA SER A 23 -29.49 -12.21 0.72
C SER A 23 -28.96 -11.71 -0.63
N LYS A 24 -28.35 -12.60 -1.43
CA LYS A 24 -27.94 -12.28 -2.80
C LYS A 24 -29.14 -12.03 -3.73
N GLY A 25 -30.19 -12.85 -3.64
CA GLY A 25 -31.40 -12.68 -4.45
C GLY A 25 -32.19 -11.40 -4.14
N LEU A 26 -32.11 -10.92 -2.91
CA LEU A 26 -32.73 -9.65 -2.47
C LEU A 26 -31.82 -8.42 -2.69
N GLY A 27 -30.59 -8.59 -3.22
CA GLY A 27 -29.65 -7.49 -3.42
C GLY A 27 -29.10 -6.87 -2.12
N ILE A 28 -29.32 -7.52 -0.97
CA ILE A 28 -28.85 -7.05 0.34
C ILE A 28 -27.38 -7.45 0.55
N TRP A 29 -26.93 -8.51 -0.10
CA TRP A 29 -25.56 -9.01 0.00
C TRP A 29 -24.70 -8.33 -1.06
N ILE A 30 -24.05 -7.23 -0.68
CA ILE A 30 -23.05 -6.54 -1.50
C ILE A 30 -21.70 -7.19 -1.21
N THR A 31 -21.18 -7.97 -2.16
CA THR A 31 -19.84 -8.58 -2.08
C THR A 31 -18.78 -7.74 -2.80
N GLU A 32 -19.21 -6.77 -3.60
CA GLU A 32 -18.31 -5.84 -4.26
C GLU A 32 -18.16 -4.59 -3.40
N SER A 33 -16.93 -4.27 -3.06
CA SER A 33 -16.60 -2.97 -2.47
C SER A 33 -16.86 -1.92 -3.54
N THR A 34 -17.80 -1.01 -3.30
CA THR A 34 -17.91 0.18 -4.13
C THR A 34 -16.60 0.95 -3.96
N LYS A 35 -15.86 1.12 -5.06
CA LYS A 35 -14.61 1.88 -5.06
C LYS A 35 -14.90 3.39 -5.11
N ILE A 36 -15.75 3.83 -4.20
CA ILE A 36 -16.15 5.22 -4.00
C ILE A 36 -15.80 5.57 -2.55
N PRO A 37 -14.98 6.62 -2.32
CA PRO A 37 -14.67 7.07 -0.97
C PRO A 37 -15.91 7.54 -0.23
N LYS A 38 -15.88 7.48 1.08
CA LYS A 38 -16.92 8.12 1.92
C LYS A 38 -16.86 9.63 1.74
N THR A 39 -17.97 10.26 2.00
CA THR A 39 -18.04 11.73 2.04
C THR A 39 -17.73 12.24 3.44
N ILE A 40 -17.13 13.43 3.50
CA ILE A 40 -16.91 14.17 4.75
C ILE A 40 -18.26 14.54 5.34
N SER A 41 -18.50 14.14 6.59
CA SER A 41 -19.84 14.23 7.21
C SER A 41 -20.19 15.61 7.76
N SER A 42 -19.20 16.48 8.03
CA SER A 42 -19.42 17.78 8.68
C SER A 42 -18.31 18.79 8.38
N GLY A 43 -18.57 20.06 8.64
CA GLY A 43 -17.60 21.15 8.42
C GLY A 43 -17.70 21.77 7.03
N THR A 44 -16.71 22.58 6.66
CA THR A 44 -16.67 23.34 5.42
C THR A 44 -16.69 22.46 4.16
N TYR A 45 -16.17 21.23 4.27
CA TYR A 45 -16.06 20.28 3.17
C TYR A 45 -17.12 19.17 3.22
N ALA A 46 -18.20 19.37 3.99
CA ALA A 46 -19.28 18.38 4.10
C ALA A 46 -19.89 18.07 2.72
N GLY A 47 -19.94 16.78 2.37
CA GLY A 47 -20.42 16.29 1.09
C GLY A 47 -19.33 16.01 0.06
N GLU A 48 -18.12 16.55 0.23
CA GLU A 48 -16.95 16.19 -0.59
C GLU A 48 -16.42 14.80 -0.21
N TYR A 49 -15.78 14.12 -1.14
CA TYR A 49 -15.14 12.83 -0.86
C TYR A 49 -13.95 13.01 0.09
N ASP A 50 -13.78 12.05 0.99
CA ASP A 50 -12.70 12.03 1.97
C ASP A 50 -11.45 11.36 1.38
N PRO A 51 -10.34 12.10 1.17
CA PRO A 51 -9.08 11.49 0.73
C PRO A 51 -8.59 10.37 1.66
N GLY A 52 -8.89 10.46 2.96
CA GLY A 52 -8.53 9.45 3.96
C GLY A 52 -9.21 8.09 3.74
N ASP A 53 -10.33 8.01 3.01
CA ASP A 53 -11.00 6.73 2.69
C ASP A 53 -10.50 6.10 1.37
N ILE A 54 -9.51 6.69 0.69
CA ILE A 54 -8.83 6.03 -0.44
C ILE A 54 -8.19 4.73 0.07
N ARG A 55 -8.39 3.64 -0.65
CA ARG A 55 -7.90 2.31 -0.27
C ARG A 55 -6.87 1.81 -1.27
N GLY A 56 -5.96 0.96 -0.83
CA GLY A 56 -4.97 0.34 -1.70
C GLY A 56 -5.55 -0.44 -2.89
N SER A 57 -6.81 -0.89 -2.79
CA SER A 57 -7.52 -1.57 -3.88
C SER A 57 -8.06 -0.63 -4.96
N TYR A 58 -8.04 0.70 -4.75
CA TYR A 58 -8.46 1.67 -5.75
C TYR A 58 -7.44 1.73 -6.88
N THR A 59 -7.93 2.00 -8.09
CA THR A 59 -7.11 2.35 -9.24
C THR A 59 -6.98 3.88 -9.35
N PHE A 60 -6.06 4.34 -10.16
CA PHE A 60 -5.96 5.77 -10.47
C PHE A 60 -7.21 6.29 -11.20
N ASP A 61 -7.94 5.41 -11.92
CA ASP A 61 -9.25 5.75 -12.49
C ASP A 61 -10.33 5.94 -11.42
N ASP A 62 -10.32 5.14 -10.35
CA ASP A 62 -11.23 5.32 -9.21
C ASP A 62 -10.98 6.67 -8.49
N ILE A 63 -9.70 7.09 -8.41
CA ILE A 63 -9.32 8.40 -7.86
C ILE A 63 -9.75 9.53 -8.80
N TYR A 64 -9.56 9.38 -10.11
CA TYR A 64 -10.03 10.33 -11.10
C TYR A 64 -11.54 10.55 -10.99
N ASN A 65 -12.32 9.49 -10.91
CA ASN A 65 -13.78 9.54 -10.83
C ASN A 65 -14.27 10.22 -9.53
N SER A 66 -13.49 10.15 -8.46
CA SER A 66 -13.87 10.72 -7.15
C SER A 66 -13.30 12.12 -6.92
N PHE A 67 -12.07 12.38 -7.33
CA PHE A 67 -11.32 13.59 -6.99
C PHE A 67 -10.91 14.43 -8.20
N ASN A 68 -11.23 13.99 -9.42
CA ASN A 68 -10.90 14.67 -10.67
C ASN A 68 -9.40 14.96 -10.86
N ILE A 69 -8.54 14.04 -10.39
CA ILE A 69 -7.09 14.04 -10.62
C ILE A 69 -6.78 13.05 -11.73
N SER A 70 -6.17 13.51 -12.84
CA SER A 70 -5.94 12.60 -13.97
C SER A 70 -4.97 11.46 -13.57
N PRO A 71 -5.21 10.24 -14.09
CA PRO A 71 -4.34 9.09 -13.84
C PRO A 71 -2.89 9.33 -14.28
N GLU A 72 -2.69 10.15 -15.32
CA GLU A 72 -1.38 10.55 -15.82
C GLU A 72 -0.63 11.43 -14.80
N ILE A 73 -1.33 12.37 -14.14
CA ILE A 73 -0.77 13.20 -13.06
C ILE A 73 -0.36 12.32 -11.88
N LEU A 74 -1.18 11.34 -11.52
CA LEU A 74 -0.85 10.40 -10.45
C LEU A 74 0.37 9.54 -10.82
N ALA A 75 0.41 9.01 -12.04
CA ALA A 75 1.56 8.23 -12.51
C ALA A 75 2.85 9.06 -12.51
N GLU A 76 2.79 10.30 -12.98
CA GLU A 76 3.91 11.23 -12.96
C GLU A 76 4.34 11.58 -11.53
N ALA A 77 3.39 11.85 -10.62
CA ALA A 77 3.67 12.20 -9.23
C ALA A 77 4.42 11.10 -8.48
N PHE A 78 4.12 9.85 -8.80
CA PHE A 78 4.76 8.67 -8.20
C PHE A 78 5.82 8.04 -9.11
N ASN A 79 6.28 8.74 -10.13
CA ASN A 79 7.38 8.36 -11.05
C ASN A 79 7.18 6.99 -11.72
N ILE A 80 5.94 6.69 -12.12
CA ILE A 80 5.55 5.42 -12.76
C ILE A 80 5.42 5.64 -14.27
N ILE A 81 6.12 4.82 -15.06
CA ILE A 81 5.95 4.74 -16.50
C ILE A 81 5.05 3.55 -16.82
N THR A 82 3.87 3.82 -17.34
CA THR A 82 2.88 2.79 -17.74
C THR A 82 2.04 3.29 -18.92
N ASP A 83 1.71 2.37 -19.82
CA ASP A 83 0.78 2.63 -20.93
C ASP A 83 -0.70 2.65 -20.47
N LYS A 84 -0.97 2.21 -19.23
CA LYS A 84 -2.31 2.07 -18.67
C LYS A 84 -2.44 2.71 -17.29
N PRO A 85 -2.19 4.02 -17.16
CA PRO A 85 -2.22 4.67 -15.83
C PRO A 85 -3.57 4.52 -15.13
N ARG A 86 -4.69 4.41 -15.88
CA ARG A 86 -6.03 4.21 -15.31
C ARG A 86 -6.16 2.93 -14.50
N ASP A 87 -5.52 1.84 -14.95
CA ASP A 87 -5.65 0.51 -14.36
C ASP A 87 -4.69 0.30 -13.16
N PHE A 88 -3.76 1.24 -12.94
CA PHE A 88 -2.75 1.13 -11.90
C PHE A 88 -3.39 1.17 -10.51
N GLN A 89 -3.12 0.14 -9.68
CA GLN A 89 -3.66 0.04 -8.33
C GLN A 89 -2.76 0.76 -7.32
N VAL A 90 -3.35 1.54 -6.43
CA VAL A 90 -2.64 2.31 -5.39
C VAL A 90 -1.71 1.43 -4.54
N LYS A 91 -2.15 0.24 -4.14
CA LYS A 91 -1.33 -0.70 -3.35
C LYS A 91 -0.06 -1.17 -4.07
N SER A 92 -0.03 -1.11 -5.41
CA SER A 92 1.15 -1.54 -6.17
C SER A 92 2.36 -0.64 -5.91
N LEU A 93 2.16 0.60 -5.44
CA LEU A 93 3.25 1.48 -5.01
C LEU A 93 4.06 0.87 -3.87
N GLU A 94 3.37 0.26 -2.89
CA GLU A 94 4.02 -0.38 -1.73
C GLU A 94 4.91 -1.56 -2.17
N ASP A 95 4.50 -2.29 -3.20
CA ASP A 95 5.30 -3.38 -3.76
C ASP A 95 6.48 -2.85 -4.60
N MET A 96 6.21 -1.85 -5.46
CA MET A 96 7.20 -1.26 -6.36
C MET A 96 8.32 -0.51 -5.62
N TYR A 97 7.97 0.16 -4.53
CA TYR A 97 8.91 0.94 -3.71
C TYR A 97 9.28 0.27 -2.39
N SER A 98 9.07 -1.05 -2.31
CA SER A 98 9.35 -1.84 -1.10
C SER A 98 10.81 -1.81 -0.65
N ASP A 99 11.74 -1.43 -1.52
CA ASP A 99 13.18 -1.36 -1.25
C ASP A 99 13.63 -0.05 -0.62
N LEU A 100 12.76 0.95 -0.59
CA LEU A 100 13.08 2.24 0.01
C LEU A 100 13.01 2.17 1.54
N GLU A 101 13.80 3.02 2.19
CA GLU A 101 13.80 3.16 3.67
C GLU A 101 12.48 3.75 4.17
N VAL A 102 11.79 4.53 3.33
CA VAL A 102 10.53 5.18 3.61
C VAL A 102 9.43 4.47 2.84
N GLU A 103 8.29 4.24 3.48
CA GLU A 103 7.12 3.68 2.82
C GLU A 103 6.54 4.70 1.83
N VAL A 104 6.31 4.27 0.59
CA VAL A 104 5.57 5.01 -0.42
C VAL A 104 4.40 4.16 -0.87
N GLY A 105 3.20 4.56 -0.49
CA GLY A 105 2.03 3.70 -0.65
C GLY A 105 0.71 4.46 -0.66
N THR A 106 -0.28 3.79 -0.12
CA THR A 106 -1.66 4.30 -0.08
C THR A 106 -1.76 5.64 0.64
N ASP A 107 -1.00 5.83 1.71
CA ASP A 107 -1.07 7.05 2.52
C ASP A 107 -0.43 8.24 1.81
N SER A 108 0.67 8.01 1.08
CA SER A 108 1.29 9.02 0.20
C SER A 108 0.31 9.49 -0.88
N VAL A 109 -0.51 8.58 -1.46
CA VAL A 109 -1.55 8.94 -2.43
C VAL A 109 -2.68 9.75 -1.80
N ARG A 110 -3.09 9.42 -0.58
CA ARG A 110 -4.09 10.19 0.19
C ARG A 110 -3.62 11.61 0.43
N ARG A 111 -2.38 11.76 0.92
CA ARG A 111 -1.77 13.07 1.19
C ARG A 111 -1.63 13.90 -0.09
N PHE A 112 -1.15 13.30 -1.18
CA PHE A 112 -1.08 13.97 -2.48
C PHE A 112 -2.47 14.43 -2.95
N THR A 113 -3.48 13.55 -2.87
CA THR A 113 -4.86 13.85 -3.28
C THR A 113 -5.44 14.99 -2.45
N ALA A 114 -5.23 15.00 -1.15
CA ALA A 114 -5.68 16.06 -0.25
C ALA A 114 -5.07 17.42 -0.63
N LEU A 115 -3.77 17.48 -0.79
CA LEU A 115 -3.07 18.72 -1.20
C LEU A 115 -3.49 19.17 -2.60
N TYR A 116 -3.67 18.24 -3.54
CA TYR A 116 -4.08 18.57 -4.89
C TYR A 116 -5.49 19.16 -4.98
N THR A 117 -6.40 18.64 -4.14
CA THR A 117 -7.81 19.06 -4.09
C THR A 117 -8.10 20.17 -3.09
N GLY A 118 -7.19 20.42 -2.14
CA GLY A 118 -7.39 21.33 -1.01
C GLY A 118 -8.34 20.77 0.05
N LEU A 119 -8.55 19.45 0.07
CA LEU A 119 -9.37 18.76 1.07
C LEU A 119 -8.57 18.45 2.34
N PRO A 120 -9.21 18.37 3.51
CA PRO A 120 -8.52 18.10 4.74
C PRO A 120 -8.03 16.64 4.79
N TYR A 121 -6.78 16.47 5.14
CA TYR A 121 -6.19 15.18 5.49
C TYR A 121 -4.93 15.43 6.32
N ASP A 122 -4.94 14.98 7.55
CA ASP A 122 -3.82 15.14 8.47
C ASP A 122 -2.92 13.90 8.38
N SER A 123 -1.72 14.09 7.86
CA SER A 123 -0.73 13.03 7.66
C SER A 123 0.67 13.63 7.58
N ASP A 124 1.60 13.00 8.29
CA ASP A 124 3.03 13.31 8.24
C ASP A 124 3.77 12.48 7.19
N GLU A 125 3.05 11.70 6.36
CA GLU A 125 3.60 10.82 5.33
C GLU A 125 4.50 11.58 4.36
N ILE A 126 5.65 11.00 4.02
CA ILE A 126 6.60 11.60 3.10
C ILE A 126 6.05 11.57 1.67
N LEU A 127 6.15 12.70 0.97
CA LEU A 127 5.80 12.77 -0.44
C LEU A 127 7.06 12.67 -1.31
N PRO A 128 6.97 12.02 -2.48
CA PRO A 128 8.01 12.06 -3.48
C PRO A 128 8.27 13.50 -3.96
N GLN A 129 9.53 13.82 -4.24
CA GLN A 129 9.91 15.13 -4.76
C GLN A 129 9.14 15.49 -6.04
N GLN A 130 8.89 14.51 -6.91
CA GLN A 130 8.11 14.70 -8.14
C GLN A 130 6.66 15.11 -7.83
N ALA A 131 6.04 14.47 -6.82
CA ALA A 131 4.69 14.82 -6.37
C ALA A 131 4.62 16.27 -5.88
N ILE A 132 5.61 16.72 -5.10
CA ILE A 132 5.70 18.10 -4.62
C ILE A 132 5.85 19.07 -5.78
N THR A 133 6.70 18.74 -6.76
CA THR A 133 6.91 19.55 -7.98
C THR A 133 5.61 19.70 -8.78
N ILE A 134 4.84 18.63 -8.92
CA ILE A 134 3.54 18.63 -9.61
C ILE A 134 2.52 19.47 -8.84
N LEU A 135 2.44 19.34 -7.53
CA LEU A 135 1.56 20.17 -6.70
C LEU A 135 1.88 21.66 -6.90
N TYR A 136 3.14 22.03 -6.86
CA TYR A 136 3.57 23.41 -7.04
C TYR A 136 3.29 23.93 -8.46
N SER A 137 3.65 23.17 -9.50
CA SER A 137 3.44 23.58 -10.89
C SER A 137 1.95 23.73 -11.26
N ASN A 138 1.07 23.00 -10.57
CA ASN A 138 -0.38 23.12 -10.71
C ASN A 138 -1.01 24.17 -9.75
N ASN A 139 -0.22 24.99 -9.07
CA ASN A 139 -0.66 26.01 -8.10
C ASN A 139 -1.54 25.42 -6.97
N LYS A 140 -1.22 24.22 -6.49
CA LYS A 140 -1.94 23.53 -5.43
C LYS A 140 -1.36 23.80 -4.05
N ILE A 141 -0.09 24.16 -4.00
CA ILE A 141 0.64 24.54 -2.79
C ILE A 141 1.38 25.88 -3.02
N SER A 142 1.61 26.60 -1.95
CA SER A 142 2.38 27.85 -1.95
C SER A 142 3.89 27.60 -1.91
N ASP A 143 4.69 28.67 -2.15
CA ASP A 143 6.16 28.61 -2.06
C ASP A 143 6.62 28.10 -0.68
N SER A 144 6.02 28.58 0.40
CA SER A 144 6.36 28.17 1.77
C SER A 144 5.99 26.71 2.08
N GLU A 145 4.88 26.23 1.53
CA GLU A 145 4.49 24.82 1.67
C GLU A 145 5.42 23.92 0.86
N MET A 146 5.80 24.34 -0.36
CA MET A 146 6.77 23.62 -1.17
C MET A 146 8.11 23.49 -0.43
N GLU A 147 8.66 24.59 0.10
CA GLU A 147 9.92 24.57 0.87
C GLU A 147 9.82 23.61 2.06
N SER A 148 8.75 23.68 2.84
CA SER A 148 8.53 22.80 4.00
C SER A 148 8.42 21.32 3.61
N LEU A 149 7.73 20.99 2.51
CA LEU A 149 7.60 19.62 2.03
C LEU A 149 8.92 19.07 1.48
N LEU A 150 9.77 19.93 0.88
CA LEU A 150 11.08 19.54 0.36
C LEU A 150 12.11 19.25 1.46
N GLU A 151 11.93 19.77 2.67
CA GLU A 151 12.80 19.44 3.82
C GLU A 151 12.73 17.95 4.18
N ASN A 152 11.57 17.32 3.93
CA ASN A 152 11.33 15.91 4.21
C ASN A 152 10.68 15.23 2.99
N THR A 153 11.50 14.89 1.99
CA THR A 153 11.06 14.30 0.74
C THR A 153 11.97 13.15 0.32
N ILE A 154 11.49 12.33 -0.62
CA ILE A 154 12.25 11.23 -1.21
C ILE A 154 12.29 11.36 -2.73
N ILE A 155 13.41 10.99 -3.33
CA ILE A 155 13.53 10.87 -4.80
C ILE A 155 13.24 9.41 -5.17
N LEU A 156 12.15 9.21 -5.91
CA LEU A 156 11.79 7.89 -6.39
C LEU A 156 12.60 7.50 -7.63
N PRO A 157 13.06 6.24 -7.73
CA PRO A 157 13.55 5.70 -8.99
C PRO A 157 12.40 5.65 -10.01
N THR A 158 12.71 5.82 -11.29
CA THR A 158 11.72 5.64 -12.35
C THR A 158 11.51 4.14 -12.57
N ILE A 159 10.26 3.67 -12.41
CA ILE A 159 9.90 2.28 -12.60
C ILE A 159 8.91 2.17 -13.76
N THR A 160 9.17 1.23 -14.67
CA THR A 160 8.24 0.86 -15.74
C THR A 160 7.29 -0.21 -15.24
N ASP A 161 5.99 0.03 -15.35
CA ASP A 161 4.95 -0.96 -15.04
C ASP A 161 4.80 -1.95 -16.21
N ASP A 162 5.76 -2.88 -16.32
CA ASP A 162 5.66 -4.02 -17.22
C ASP A 162 4.82 -5.17 -16.62
N THR A 163 4.01 -4.90 -15.60
CA THR A 163 3.17 -5.89 -14.93
C THR A 163 1.95 -6.27 -15.77
N SER A 164 2.19 -6.80 -16.96
CA SER A 164 1.28 -7.75 -17.60
C SER A 164 1.67 -9.14 -17.13
N THR A 165 0.95 -9.63 -16.09
CA THR A 165 0.81 -11.06 -15.79
C THR A 165 1.50 -11.98 -16.80
N ASN A 166 2.69 -12.50 -16.47
CA ASN A 166 3.04 -13.87 -16.82
C ASN A 166 4.21 -14.36 -15.97
N SER A 167 3.92 -15.33 -15.12
CA SER A 167 4.87 -16.29 -14.61
C SER A 167 5.62 -16.92 -15.78
N ASN A 168 6.91 -16.71 -15.83
CA ASN A 168 7.99 -17.49 -16.40
C ASN A 168 8.89 -16.68 -17.34
N SER A 169 10.01 -16.25 -16.85
CA SER A 169 11.33 -16.52 -17.47
C SER A 169 12.43 -15.87 -16.67
N ALA A 170 13.19 -16.70 -16.06
CA ALA A 170 14.61 -16.69 -15.73
C ALA A 170 15.43 -15.42 -15.95
N SER A 171 16.15 -15.06 -14.87
CA SER A 171 17.44 -14.37 -14.84
C SER A 171 17.42 -12.85 -14.74
N GLU A 172 17.05 -12.38 -13.57
CA GLU A 172 17.79 -11.36 -12.81
C GLU A 172 17.42 -11.58 -11.35
N THR A 173 18.37 -11.54 -10.45
CA THR A 173 18.26 -11.91 -9.04
C THR A 173 17.12 -11.15 -8.39
N GLU A 174 15.91 -11.73 -8.36
CA GLU A 174 14.82 -11.20 -7.55
C GLU A 174 15.31 -11.14 -6.11
N SER A 175 15.41 -9.92 -5.58
CA SER A 175 15.73 -9.71 -4.19
C SER A 175 14.63 -10.37 -3.35
N VAL A 176 14.99 -11.48 -2.71
CA VAL A 176 14.07 -12.29 -1.88
C VAL A 176 13.54 -11.48 -0.69
N ILE A 177 14.32 -10.47 -0.25
CA ILE A 177 13.98 -9.59 0.87
C ILE A 177 13.38 -8.29 0.35
N ASN A 178 12.20 -7.96 0.81
CA ASN A 178 11.48 -6.71 0.52
C ASN A 178 10.87 -6.12 1.80
N GLY A 179 10.29 -4.94 1.72
CA GLY A 179 9.75 -4.22 2.88
C GLY A 179 8.62 -4.93 3.63
N LYS A 180 8.01 -5.97 3.05
CA LYS A 180 6.98 -6.80 3.69
C LYS A 180 7.53 -8.12 4.25
N THR A 181 8.82 -8.40 4.05
CA THR A 181 9.48 -9.62 4.53
C THR A 181 9.54 -9.61 6.06
N THR A 182 8.90 -10.60 6.68
CA THR A 182 8.93 -10.75 8.14
C THR A 182 10.19 -11.49 8.60
N VAL A 183 10.54 -11.35 9.89
CA VAL A 183 11.59 -12.17 10.52
C VAL A 183 11.36 -13.65 10.24
N LYS A 184 10.12 -14.13 10.42
CA LYS A 184 9.75 -15.51 10.15
C LYS A 184 10.00 -15.95 8.71
N ASP A 185 9.89 -15.04 7.74
CA ASP A 185 10.17 -15.35 6.34
C ASP A 185 11.66 -15.50 6.11
N VAL A 186 12.49 -14.64 6.71
CA VAL A 186 13.96 -14.73 6.65
C VAL A 186 14.47 -16.04 7.24
N LEU A 187 13.89 -16.49 8.36
CA LEU A 187 14.28 -17.76 9.00
C LEU A 187 13.99 -19.00 8.15
N LYS A 188 13.25 -18.89 7.04
CA LYS A 188 13.03 -20.00 6.09
C LYS A 188 14.22 -20.25 5.16
N TYR A 189 15.18 -19.34 5.10
CA TYR A 189 16.34 -19.37 4.21
C TYR A 189 17.64 -19.77 4.91
N ASP A 190 17.55 -20.69 5.88
CA ASP A 190 18.69 -21.21 6.67
C ASP A 190 19.46 -20.15 7.49
N ILE A 191 18.91 -18.94 7.63
CA ILE A 191 19.44 -17.90 8.52
C ILE A 191 18.87 -18.12 9.91
N SER A 192 19.74 -18.26 10.93
CA SER A 192 19.28 -18.40 12.32
C SER A 192 18.82 -17.06 12.90
N LEU A 193 17.94 -17.11 13.92
CA LEU A 193 17.51 -15.91 14.63
C LEU A 193 18.70 -15.15 15.25
N GLU A 194 19.70 -15.88 15.76
CA GLU A 194 20.91 -15.29 16.34
C GLU A 194 21.74 -14.52 15.30
N GLN A 195 21.87 -15.06 14.09
CA GLN A 195 22.57 -14.38 12.99
C GLN A 195 21.81 -13.12 12.55
N LEU A 196 20.48 -13.18 12.50
CA LEU A 196 19.65 -12.02 12.18
C LEU A 196 19.74 -10.94 13.25
N GLU A 197 19.70 -11.31 14.53
CA GLU A 197 19.89 -10.40 15.66
C GLU A 197 21.29 -9.75 15.67
N GLU A 198 22.32 -10.51 15.33
CA GLU A 198 23.68 -10.01 15.22
C GLU A 198 23.81 -9.02 14.06
N LEU A 199 23.18 -9.32 12.92
CA LEU A 199 23.20 -8.49 11.72
C LEU A 199 22.48 -7.15 11.94
N ILE A 200 21.30 -7.19 12.56
CA ILE A 200 20.49 -6.00 12.85
C ILE A 200 21.01 -5.27 14.10
N GLY A 201 21.70 -5.98 15.01
CA GLY A 201 22.25 -5.43 16.24
C GLY A 201 21.23 -5.25 17.38
N ILE A 202 20.07 -5.90 17.29
CA ILE A 202 18.99 -5.85 18.28
C ILE A 202 18.46 -7.25 18.60
N LYS A 203 17.81 -7.41 19.77
CA LYS A 203 17.05 -8.60 20.07
C LYS A 203 15.64 -8.53 19.48
N ILE A 204 15.19 -9.64 18.92
CA ILE A 204 13.92 -9.75 18.22
C ILE A 204 12.96 -10.59 19.06
N ASP A 205 11.99 -9.95 19.69
CA ASP A 205 10.97 -10.61 20.51
C ASP A 205 9.77 -11.08 19.67
N ASP A 206 9.43 -10.36 18.59
CA ASP A 206 8.31 -10.68 17.71
C ASP A 206 8.78 -11.01 16.28
N GLN A 207 8.67 -12.30 15.93
CA GLN A 207 9.03 -12.81 14.61
C GLN A 207 8.00 -12.47 13.50
N SER A 208 6.86 -11.91 13.85
CA SER A 208 5.86 -11.43 12.88
C SER A 208 6.13 -9.99 12.40
N SER A 209 7.01 -9.27 13.05
CA SER A 209 7.45 -7.95 12.62
C SER A 209 8.21 -8.02 11.30
N THR A 210 8.06 -7.00 10.44
CA THR A 210 8.85 -6.91 9.21
C THR A 210 10.27 -6.48 9.51
N ILE A 211 11.22 -6.89 8.67
CA ILE A 211 12.62 -6.43 8.80
C ILE A 211 12.71 -4.91 8.68
N ARG A 212 11.86 -4.30 7.83
CA ARG A 212 11.79 -2.86 7.67
C ARG A 212 11.37 -2.16 8.96
N ASP A 213 10.27 -2.60 9.60
CA ASP A 213 9.77 -2.00 10.84
C ASP A 213 10.82 -2.06 11.94
N LEU A 214 11.48 -3.22 12.09
CA LEU A 214 12.57 -3.39 13.07
C LEU A 214 13.73 -2.44 12.80
N CYS A 215 14.11 -2.24 11.54
CA CYS A 215 15.15 -1.29 11.16
C CYS A 215 14.72 0.14 11.47
N GLN A 216 13.50 0.53 11.10
CA GLN A 216 12.98 1.88 11.29
C GLN A 216 12.87 2.25 12.77
N GLU A 217 12.31 1.37 13.60
CA GLU A 217 12.16 1.57 15.05
C GLU A 217 13.51 1.74 15.76
N ASN A 218 14.57 1.18 15.19
CA ASN A 218 15.90 1.20 15.79
C ASN A 218 16.89 2.14 15.08
N GLY A 219 16.43 2.93 14.10
CA GLY A 219 17.24 3.89 13.36
C GLY A 219 18.33 3.25 12.48
N ILE A 220 18.06 2.04 11.99
CA ILE A 220 18.97 1.25 11.15
C ILE A 220 18.49 1.33 9.71
N SER A 221 19.42 1.47 8.76
CA SER A 221 19.09 1.49 7.34
C SER A 221 18.60 0.11 6.87
N PHE A 222 17.35 0.04 6.41
CA PHE A 222 16.77 -1.17 5.86
C PHE A 222 17.52 -1.66 4.61
N SER A 223 17.93 -0.76 3.73
CA SER A 223 18.68 -1.11 2.51
C SER A 223 20.03 -1.78 2.82
N THR A 224 20.70 -1.37 3.89
CA THR A 224 21.94 -2.00 4.35
C THR A 224 21.69 -3.43 4.81
N ILE A 225 20.69 -3.63 5.67
CA ILE A 225 20.33 -4.97 6.20
C ILE A 225 19.85 -5.88 5.08
N LYS A 226 19.03 -5.36 4.15
CA LYS A 226 18.56 -6.09 2.98
C LYS A 226 19.73 -6.62 2.13
N ASN A 227 20.72 -5.78 1.83
CA ASN A 227 21.89 -6.19 1.04
C ASN A 227 22.68 -7.29 1.75
N SER A 228 22.94 -7.14 3.04
CA SER A 228 23.66 -8.16 3.82
C SER A 228 22.87 -9.48 3.91
N LEU A 229 21.53 -9.43 4.03
CA LEU A 229 20.70 -10.63 4.02
C LEU A 229 20.73 -11.32 2.65
N ASN A 230 20.64 -10.57 1.56
CA ASN A 230 20.74 -11.15 0.21
C ASN A 230 22.10 -11.78 -0.05
N GLU A 231 23.18 -11.21 0.48
CA GLU A 231 24.53 -11.82 0.40
C GLU A 231 24.55 -13.15 1.17
N LEU A 232 24.05 -13.20 2.41
CA LEU A 232 23.99 -14.43 3.23
C LEU A 232 23.13 -15.52 2.60
N MET A 233 22.10 -15.15 1.85
CA MET A 233 21.20 -16.10 1.17
C MET A 233 21.75 -16.61 -0.17
N SER A 234 22.82 -15.99 -0.70
CA SER A 234 23.48 -16.36 -1.95
C SER A 234 24.68 -17.29 -1.77
N GLU A 235 25.12 -17.53 -0.53
CA GLU A 235 26.16 -18.48 -0.16
C GLU A 235 25.62 -19.90 0.05
#